data_090b23ebf079d778b2062dd376ebc4f1
#
_entry.id   090b23ebf079d778b2062dd376ebc4f1
#
_cell.length_a   1.000
_cell.length_b   1.000
_cell.length_c   1.000
_cell.angle_alpha   90.00
_cell.angle_beta   90.00
_cell.angle_gamma   90.00
#
_symmetry.space_group_name_H-M   'P 1'
#
loop_
_entity.id
_entity.type
_entity.pdbx_description
1 polymer ?
#
loop_
_entity_poly.entity_id
_entity_poly.type
_entity_poly.pdbx_seq_one_letter_code
_entity_poly.pdbx_strand_id
1 'polypeptide(L)'
;MSTVGFGRREEDLTTDVLTDVLAVSSPGVRVDAVEVVATKRCGEGIASTADRMVLDLTYAEGSAGDLPERLVLKTMLVSPHAPSEMYETEVRFYNELRPSLSVETPRCYGASFDSATGQFGLLLEDLTERGARFPNATVPVSVDEVGALLDQLASLHAQFWQSSRFATDLAWVATPNAGGMSGIFERHGLAIISDQVRRHPFKQELIAPLGLGVDELWAALAVAEQSLRAAPVTRLHRDAHIANTCLLPDGAGGLLDWQL
;
A
#
# COMPACT_ATOMS: atom_id res chain seq x y z
N MET A 1 -2.00 -2.45 -23.52
CA MET A 1 -0.78 -2.72 -22.76
C MET A 1 -0.79 -4.20 -22.45
N SER A 2 0.27 -4.95 -22.80
CA SER A 2 0.38 -6.36 -22.43
C SER A 2 0.57 -6.40 -20.91
N THR A 3 -0.39 -6.97 -20.20
CA THR A 3 -0.26 -7.18 -18.76
C THR A 3 0.64 -8.38 -18.55
N VAL A 4 1.92 -8.12 -18.33
CA VAL A 4 2.82 -9.19 -17.83
C VAL A 4 2.34 -9.51 -16.43
N GLY A 5 1.80 -10.71 -16.24
CA GLY A 5 1.27 -11.15 -14.95
C GLY A 5 2.35 -11.83 -14.12
N PHE A 6 2.48 -11.44 -12.86
CA PHE A 6 3.17 -12.27 -11.88
C PHE A 6 2.33 -13.53 -11.62
N GLY A 7 2.96 -14.68 -11.56
CA GLY A 7 2.28 -15.94 -11.22
C GLY A 7 1.82 -15.97 -9.76
N ARG A 8 1.06 -17.01 -9.39
CA ARG A 8 0.56 -17.21 -8.02
C ARG A 8 1.46 -18.10 -7.15
N ARG A 9 2.56 -18.59 -7.70
CA ARG A 9 3.51 -19.46 -7.01
C ARG A 9 4.92 -18.91 -7.20
N GLU A 10 5.80 -19.21 -6.25
CA GLU A 10 7.22 -18.81 -6.35
C GLU A 10 7.87 -19.32 -7.63
N GLU A 11 7.53 -20.55 -8.06
CA GLU A 11 8.02 -21.16 -9.29
C GLU A 11 7.55 -20.48 -10.59
N ASP A 12 6.49 -19.65 -10.53
CA ASP A 12 6.03 -18.86 -11.67
C ASP A 12 6.89 -17.59 -11.85
N LEU A 13 7.71 -17.23 -10.86
CA LEU A 13 8.61 -16.09 -10.91
C LEU A 13 9.88 -16.43 -11.70
N THR A 14 9.77 -16.38 -13.02
CA THR A 14 10.88 -16.69 -13.93
C THR A 14 11.68 -15.45 -14.32
N THR A 15 12.89 -15.66 -14.84
CA THR A 15 13.73 -14.57 -15.38
C THR A 15 13.04 -13.82 -16.52
N ASP A 16 12.26 -14.53 -17.35
CA ASP A 16 11.51 -13.91 -18.45
C ASP A 16 10.42 -12.96 -17.92
N VAL A 17 9.64 -13.39 -16.92
CA VAL A 17 8.61 -12.55 -16.27
C VAL A 17 9.24 -11.29 -15.69
N LEU A 18 10.36 -11.42 -14.96
CA LEU A 18 11.06 -10.29 -14.36
C LEU A 18 11.66 -9.37 -15.43
N THR A 19 12.24 -9.92 -16.49
CA THR A 19 12.75 -9.15 -17.63
C THR A 19 11.63 -8.32 -18.26
N ASP A 20 10.49 -8.94 -18.56
CA ASP A 20 9.36 -8.26 -19.19
C ASP A 20 8.77 -7.14 -18.31
N VAL A 21 8.67 -7.39 -17.00
CA VAL A 21 8.17 -6.36 -16.04
C VAL A 21 9.14 -5.19 -15.93
N LEU A 22 10.43 -5.48 -15.76
CA LEU A 22 11.45 -4.45 -15.61
C LEU A 22 11.71 -3.68 -16.91
N ALA A 23 11.54 -4.31 -18.09
CA ALA A 23 11.72 -3.68 -19.39
C ALA A 23 10.74 -2.53 -19.66
N VAL A 24 9.61 -2.46 -18.94
CA VAL A 24 8.65 -1.36 -19.05
C VAL A 24 9.29 -0.04 -18.60
N SER A 25 10.06 -0.06 -17.52
CA SER A 25 10.74 1.13 -16.97
C SER A 25 12.22 1.22 -17.38
N SER A 26 12.84 0.10 -17.75
CA SER A 26 14.27 -0.02 -18.08
C SER A 26 14.44 -0.81 -19.37
N PRO A 27 14.20 -0.20 -20.55
CA PRO A 27 14.29 -0.87 -21.84
C PRO A 27 15.69 -1.49 -22.07
N GLY A 28 15.71 -2.75 -22.48
CA GLY A 28 16.94 -3.49 -22.74
C GLY A 28 17.51 -4.25 -21.54
N VAL A 29 16.89 -4.16 -20.36
CA VAL A 29 17.24 -5.01 -19.23
C VAL A 29 17.01 -6.48 -19.58
N ARG A 30 17.86 -7.35 -19.05
CA ARG A 30 17.68 -8.81 -19.09
C ARG A 30 18.11 -9.41 -17.77
N VAL A 31 17.23 -10.18 -17.15
CA VAL A 31 17.51 -10.94 -15.94
C VAL A 31 18.01 -12.33 -16.33
N ASP A 32 19.20 -12.68 -15.90
CA ASP A 32 19.82 -13.99 -16.17
C ASP A 32 19.54 -15.01 -15.04
N ALA A 33 19.42 -14.51 -13.78
CA ALA A 33 19.05 -15.36 -12.64
C ALA A 33 18.23 -14.59 -11.60
N VAL A 34 17.41 -15.31 -10.85
CA VAL A 34 16.68 -14.81 -9.68
C VAL A 34 16.83 -15.81 -8.53
N GLU A 35 17.12 -15.29 -7.35
CA GLU A 35 17.11 -16.04 -6.10
C GLU A 35 16.08 -15.45 -5.16
N VAL A 36 15.20 -16.28 -4.59
CA VAL A 36 14.28 -15.88 -3.53
C VAL A 36 14.99 -16.04 -2.20
N VAL A 37 15.46 -14.93 -1.64
CA VAL A 37 16.24 -14.89 -0.39
C VAL A 37 15.36 -15.12 0.83
N ALA A 38 14.16 -14.55 0.82
CA ALA A 38 13.19 -14.67 1.91
C ALA A 38 11.77 -14.50 1.39
N THR A 39 10.83 -15.20 1.99
CA THR A 39 9.40 -15.02 1.75
C THR A 39 8.69 -14.79 3.08
N LYS A 40 7.89 -13.73 3.15
CA LYS A 40 6.97 -13.46 4.26
C LYS A 40 5.55 -13.58 3.74
N ARG A 41 4.82 -14.56 4.23
CA ARG A 41 3.44 -14.81 3.85
C ARG A 41 2.48 -13.83 4.49
N CYS A 42 1.37 -13.57 3.80
CA CYS A 42 0.25 -12.86 4.36
C CYS A 42 -0.25 -13.58 5.65
N GLY A 43 -0.46 -12.81 6.72
CA GLY A 43 -0.84 -13.33 8.03
C GLY A 43 0.31 -13.79 8.92
N GLU A 44 1.55 -13.80 8.43
CA GLU A 44 2.72 -14.06 9.26
C GLU A 44 3.16 -12.78 9.98
N GLY A 45 3.06 -12.78 11.32
CA GLY A 45 3.42 -11.64 12.16
C GLY A 45 2.36 -10.55 12.20
N ILE A 46 2.72 -9.31 11.86
CA ILE A 46 1.79 -8.18 11.81
C ILE A 46 0.88 -8.35 10.60
N ALA A 47 -0.40 -8.01 10.75
CA ALA A 47 -1.40 -8.12 9.69
C ALA A 47 -0.89 -7.53 8.36
N SER A 48 -1.00 -8.30 7.30
CA SER A 48 -0.62 -7.92 5.94
C SER A 48 -1.66 -8.47 4.99
N THR A 49 -1.96 -7.74 3.93
CA THR A 49 -2.89 -8.14 2.87
C THR A 49 -2.21 -8.78 1.68
N ALA A 50 -0.88 -8.89 1.70
CA ALA A 50 -0.08 -9.42 0.60
C ALA A 50 1.14 -10.20 1.11
N ASP A 51 1.64 -11.08 0.26
CA ASP A 51 2.93 -11.75 0.44
C ASP A 51 4.07 -10.80 0.01
N ARG A 52 5.24 -10.96 0.62
CA ARG A 52 6.45 -10.22 0.26
C ARG A 52 7.60 -11.20 0.08
N MET A 53 8.31 -11.05 -1.01
CA MET A 53 9.50 -11.85 -1.34
C MET A 53 10.69 -10.91 -1.53
N VAL A 54 11.79 -11.21 -0.88
CA VAL A 54 13.08 -10.54 -1.16
C VAL A 54 13.77 -11.33 -2.26
N LEU A 55 14.10 -10.63 -3.34
CA LEU A 55 14.69 -11.21 -4.54
C LEU A 55 16.10 -10.66 -4.75
N ASP A 56 17.08 -11.53 -4.98
CA ASP A 56 18.37 -11.15 -5.52
C ASP A 56 18.39 -11.49 -7.02
N LEU A 57 18.68 -10.49 -7.85
CA LEU A 57 18.67 -10.56 -9.30
C LEU A 57 20.08 -10.49 -9.86
N THR A 58 20.37 -11.37 -10.81
CA THR A 58 21.57 -11.25 -11.64
C THR A 58 21.14 -10.79 -13.02
N TYR A 59 21.73 -9.74 -13.51
CA TYR A 59 21.44 -9.18 -14.84
C TYR A 59 22.49 -9.63 -15.86
N ALA A 60 22.09 -9.72 -17.11
CA ALA A 60 23.04 -9.90 -18.20
C ALA A 60 24.02 -8.73 -18.26
N GLU A 61 25.23 -9.01 -18.68
CA GLU A 61 26.31 -8.02 -18.74
C GLU A 61 25.88 -6.75 -19.48
N GLY A 62 26.01 -5.59 -18.78
CA GLY A 62 25.69 -4.28 -19.32
C GLY A 62 24.18 -3.97 -19.45
N SER A 63 23.28 -4.86 -19.04
CA SER A 63 21.83 -4.63 -19.17
C SER A 63 21.17 -4.02 -17.92
N ALA A 64 21.82 -4.06 -16.76
CA ALA A 64 21.22 -3.60 -15.50
C ALA A 64 20.93 -2.08 -15.44
N GLY A 65 21.79 -1.25 -16.06
CA GLY A 65 21.70 0.19 -15.87
C GLY A 65 21.83 0.56 -14.40
N ASP A 66 20.85 1.35 -13.89
CA ASP A 66 20.75 1.77 -12.48
C ASP A 66 19.81 0.87 -11.65
N LEU A 67 19.44 -0.31 -12.15
CA LEU A 67 18.60 -1.24 -11.41
C LEU A 67 19.37 -1.88 -10.26
N PRO A 68 18.78 -1.97 -9.06
CA PRO A 68 19.40 -2.66 -7.93
C PRO A 68 19.39 -4.19 -8.14
N GLU A 69 20.36 -4.86 -7.56
CA GLU A 69 20.40 -6.32 -7.55
C GLU A 69 19.36 -6.90 -6.57
N ARG A 70 19.01 -6.17 -5.51
CA ARG A 70 18.01 -6.61 -4.53
C ARG A 70 16.72 -5.82 -4.63
N LEU A 71 15.60 -6.54 -4.73
CA LEU A 71 14.24 -6.00 -4.81
C LEU A 71 13.30 -6.73 -3.87
N VAL A 72 12.22 -6.06 -3.49
CA VAL A 72 11.09 -6.67 -2.79
C VAL A 72 9.92 -6.82 -3.75
N LEU A 73 9.50 -8.05 -4.00
CA LEU A 73 8.24 -8.32 -4.71
C LEU A 73 7.10 -8.39 -3.69
N LYS A 74 6.13 -7.47 -3.81
CA LYS A 74 4.84 -7.55 -3.12
C LYS A 74 3.82 -8.13 -4.09
N THR A 75 3.21 -9.25 -3.74
CA THR A 75 2.28 -9.97 -4.61
C THR A 75 1.30 -10.83 -3.81
N MET A 76 0.54 -11.66 -4.49
CA MET A 76 -0.41 -12.59 -3.91
C MET A 76 -0.11 -14.01 -4.39
N LEU A 77 0.49 -14.83 -3.52
CA LEU A 77 0.87 -16.22 -3.82
C LEU A 77 -0.22 -17.24 -3.47
N VAL A 78 -1.15 -16.88 -2.61
CA VAL A 78 -2.32 -17.67 -2.23
C VAL A 78 -3.60 -16.88 -2.48
N SER A 79 -4.73 -17.41 -2.05
CA SER A 79 -6.04 -16.74 -2.22
C SER A 79 -6.03 -15.30 -1.70
N PRO A 80 -6.78 -14.38 -2.34
CA PRO A 80 -6.81 -12.99 -1.93
C PRO A 80 -7.30 -12.85 -0.49
N HIS A 81 -6.58 -12.06 0.30
CA HIS A 81 -6.92 -11.71 1.67
C HIS A 81 -7.59 -10.35 1.79
N ALA A 82 -7.63 -9.61 0.67
CA ALA A 82 -8.25 -8.30 0.56
C ALA A 82 -9.01 -8.19 -0.77
N PRO A 83 -9.95 -7.24 -0.90
CA PRO A 83 -10.59 -6.93 -2.17
C PRO A 83 -9.57 -6.56 -3.25
N SER A 84 -9.79 -7.00 -4.48
CA SER A 84 -8.88 -6.77 -5.62
C SER A 84 -8.65 -5.29 -5.91
N GLU A 85 -9.63 -4.45 -5.61
CA GLU A 85 -9.55 -3.00 -5.75
C GLU A 85 -8.44 -2.36 -4.90
N MET A 86 -8.08 -2.97 -3.77
CA MET A 86 -6.94 -2.51 -2.95
C MET A 86 -5.63 -2.71 -3.69
N TYR A 87 -5.46 -3.85 -4.33
CA TYR A 87 -4.26 -4.16 -5.10
C TYR A 87 -4.16 -3.31 -6.36
N GLU A 88 -5.29 -3.11 -7.05
CA GLU A 88 -5.37 -2.20 -8.20
C GLU A 88 -5.00 -0.77 -7.79
N THR A 89 -5.52 -0.27 -6.67
CA THR A 89 -5.22 1.06 -6.14
C THR A 89 -3.72 1.25 -5.93
N GLU A 90 -3.05 0.28 -5.31
CA GLU A 90 -1.61 0.37 -5.04
C GLU A 90 -0.78 0.31 -6.35
N VAL A 91 -1.13 -0.56 -7.29
CA VAL A 91 -0.48 -0.62 -8.60
C VAL A 91 -0.65 0.71 -9.35
N ARG A 92 -1.84 1.28 -9.36
CA ARG A 92 -2.10 2.58 -9.98
C ARG A 92 -1.36 3.71 -9.26
N PHE A 93 -1.29 3.66 -7.93
CA PHE A 93 -0.48 4.63 -7.18
C PHE A 93 0.97 4.65 -7.68
N TYR A 94 1.61 3.50 -7.78
CA TYR A 94 3.01 3.42 -8.22
C TYR A 94 3.21 3.80 -9.68
N ASN A 95 2.29 3.46 -10.56
CA ASN A 95 2.37 3.77 -12.00
C ASN A 95 2.00 5.22 -12.33
N GLU A 96 0.97 5.76 -11.69
CA GLU A 96 0.34 7.02 -12.13
C GLU A 96 0.64 8.19 -11.18
N LEU A 97 0.80 7.93 -9.87
CA LEU A 97 0.93 8.99 -8.88
C LEU A 97 2.36 9.13 -8.33
N ARG A 98 3.01 8.02 -7.98
CA ARG A 98 4.36 7.99 -7.38
C ARG A 98 5.39 8.82 -8.15
N PRO A 99 5.44 8.81 -9.50
CA PRO A 99 6.44 9.60 -10.24
C PRO A 99 6.36 11.11 -10.01
N SER A 100 5.22 11.62 -9.59
CA SER A 100 5.00 13.06 -9.31
C SER A 100 5.03 13.41 -7.82
N LEU A 101 5.25 12.44 -6.93
CA LEU A 101 5.25 12.67 -5.49
C LEU A 101 6.58 13.19 -4.97
N SER A 102 6.48 14.14 -4.02
CA SER A 102 7.62 14.64 -3.24
C SER A 102 7.83 13.89 -1.92
N VAL A 103 6.89 13.01 -1.52
CA VAL A 103 6.99 12.25 -0.27
C VAL A 103 7.91 11.05 -0.42
N GLU A 104 8.58 10.69 0.69
CA GLU A 104 9.43 9.51 0.74
C GLU A 104 8.56 8.24 0.75
N THR A 105 8.81 7.37 -0.22
CA THR A 105 8.15 6.07 -0.37
C THR A 105 9.03 5.21 -1.28
N PRO A 106 9.00 3.87 -1.21
CA PRO A 106 9.84 3.02 -2.03
C PRO A 106 9.77 3.38 -3.51
N ARG A 107 10.89 3.26 -4.22
CA ARG A 107 10.85 3.25 -5.68
C ARG A 107 10.17 1.99 -6.16
N CYS A 108 9.42 2.10 -7.24
CA CYS A 108 8.84 0.96 -7.93
C CYS A 108 9.53 0.79 -9.28
N TYR A 109 10.04 -0.39 -9.52
CA TYR A 109 10.75 -0.74 -10.76
C TYR A 109 9.85 -1.49 -11.74
N GLY A 110 8.71 -1.98 -11.27
CA GLY A 110 7.69 -2.60 -12.09
C GLY A 110 6.42 -2.89 -11.30
N ALA A 111 5.27 -2.60 -11.88
CA ALA A 111 3.97 -2.80 -11.27
C ALA A 111 2.97 -3.29 -12.30
N SER A 112 2.23 -4.35 -11.97
CA SER A 112 1.16 -4.86 -12.83
C SER A 112 -0.05 -5.33 -12.02
N PHE A 113 -1.22 -5.20 -12.64
CA PHE A 113 -2.50 -5.71 -12.12
C PHE A 113 -3.29 -6.33 -13.27
N ASP A 114 -3.76 -7.53 -13.08
CA ASP A 114 -4.65 -8.23 -14.01
C ASP A 114 -6.09 -8.18 -13.47
N SER A 115 -6.92 -7.37 -14.09
CA SER A 115 -8.33 -7.18 -13.69
C SER A 115 -9.18 -8.43 -13.89
N ALA A 116 -8.77 -9.39 -14.73
CA ALA A 116 -9.53 -10.62 -14.97
C ALA A 116 -9.33 -11.62 -13.84
N THR A 117 -8.14 -11.67 -13.26
CA THR A 117 -7.77 -12.63 -12.22
C THR A 117 -7.60 -12.00 -10.84
N GLY A 118 -7.49 -10.67 -10.75
CA GLY A 118 -7.14 -9.93 -9.55
C GLY A 118 -5.65 -10.09 -9.15
N GLN A 119 -4.84 -10.74 -9.99
CA GLN A 119 -3.42 -10.92 -9.73
C GLN A 119 -2.67 -9.61 -9.87
N PHE A 120 -1.76 -9.35 -8.94
CA PHE A 120 -0.93 -8.15 -8.94
C PHE A 120 0.51 -8.47 -8.56
N GLY A 121 1.40 -7.54 -8.85
CA GLY A 121 2.77 -7.55 -8.36
C GLY A 121 3.41 -6.18 -8.45
N LEU A 122 4.23 -5.90 -7.45
CA LEU A 122 5.01 -4.67 -7.33
C LEU A 122 6.46 -5.06 -7.04
N LEU A 123 7.38 -4.71 -7.93
CA LEU A 123 8.83 -4.80 -7.70
C LEU A 123 9.27 -3.48 -7.07
N LEU A 124 9.51 -3.51 -5.77
CA LEU A 124 9.83 -2.33 -4.96
C LEU A 124 11.29 -2.34 -4.53
N GLU A 125 11.81 -1.15 -4.29
CA GLU A 125 13.08 -0.94 -3.59
C GLU A 125 13.10 -1.68 -2.25
N ASP A 126 14.18 -2.38 -1.95
CA ASP A 126 14.42 -2.87 -0.60
C ASP A 126 15.01 -1.73 0.25
N LEU A 127 14.16 -1.11 1.03
CA LEU A 127 14.56 0.00 1.89
C LEU A 127 15.55 -0.43 3.00
N THR A 128 15.71 -1.73 3.26
CA THR A 128 16.73 -2.19 4.22
C THR A 128 18.14 -1.90 3.73
N GLU A 129 18.35 -1.90 2.40
CA GLU A 129 19.62 -1.52 1.77
C GLU A 129 19.99 -0.03 2.03
N ARG A 130 18.96 0.80 2.29
CA ARG A 130 19.16 2.20 2.73
C ARG A 130 19.25 2.34 4.24
N GLY A 131 19.27 1.24 4.99
CA GLY A 131 19.27 1.23 6.44
C GLY A 131 17.95 1.67 7.08
N ALA A 132 16.84 1.54 6.36
CA ALA A 132 15.53 1.91 6.89
C ALA A 132 15.13 1.03 8.08
N ARG A 133 14.52 1.67 9.08
CA ARG A 133 13.87 1.02 10.22
C ARG A 133 12.35 1.07 10.03
N PHE A 134 11.68 -0.03 10.32
CA PHE A 134 10.24 -0.17 10.20
C PHE A 134 9.61 -0.22 11.60
N PRO A 135 9.08 0.91 12.09
CA PRO A 135 8.45 0.97 13.40
C PRO A 135 7.12 0.21 13.42
N ASN A 136 6.69 -0.18 14.60
CA ASN A 136 5.40 -0.82 14.82
C ASN A 136 4.94 -0.56 16.26
N ALA A 137 3.77 -1.09 16.64
CA ALA A 137 3.19 -0.84 17.97
C ALA A 137 4.08 -1.31 19.16
N THR A 138 5.08 -2.15 18.91
CA THR A 138 5.99 -2.66 19.95
C THR A 138 7.38 -2.03 19.91
N VAL A 139 7.66 -1.21 18.90
CA VAL A 139 8.95 -0.53 18.71
C VAL A 139 8.78 0.95 19.02
N PRO A 140 9.45 1.48 20.06
CA PRO A 140 9.35 2.89 20.41
C PRO A 140 9.81 3.80 19.28
N VAL A 141 9.12 4.93 19.14
CA VAL A 141 9.48 6.04 18.26
C VAL A 141 9.62 7.31 19.08
N SER A 142 10.54 8.18 18.72
CA SER A 142 10.73 9.48 19.35
C SER A 142 9.73 10.50 18.81
N VAL A 143 9.61 11.64 19.52
CA VAL A 143 8.77 12.76 19.07
C VAL A 143 9.27 13.32 17.73
N ASP A 144 10.58 13.41 17.53
CA ASP A 144 11.17 13.92 16.30
C ASP A 144 10.89 12.99 15.12
N GLU A 145 10.96 11.66 15.32
CA GLU A 145 10.60 10.67 14.31
C GLU A 145 9.11 10.76 13.93
N VAL A 146 8.22 10.94 14.92
CA VAL A 146 6.79 11.18 14.63
C VAL A 146 6.63 12.49 13.86
N GLY A 147 7.37 13.55 14.22
CA GLY A 147 7.40 14.81 13.49
C GLY A 147 7.76 14.60 12.01
N ALA A 148 8.83 13.85 11.73
CA ALA A 148 9.26 13.53 10.37
C ALA A 148 8.19 12.77 9.56
N LEU A 149 7.45 11.85 10.19
CA LEU A 149 6.34 11.15 9.54
C LEU A 149 5.14 12.08 9.26
N LEU A 150 4.83 12.98 10.18
CA LEU A 150 3.78 13.99 9.98
C LEU A 150 4.13 14.98 8.88
N ASP A 151 5.41 15.33 8.72
CA ASP A 151 5.89 16.18 7.61
C ASP A 151 5.66 15.52 6.25
N GLN A 152 5.80 14.19 6.14
CA GLN A 152 5.45 13.46 4.91
C GLN A 152 3.96 13.56 4.60
N LEU A 153 3.10 13.39 5.61
CA LEU A 153 1.65 13.54 5.43
C LEU A 153 1.26 14.97 5.07
N ALA A 154 1.87 15.95 5.73
CA ALA A 154 1.65 17.37 5.42
C ALA A 154 2.07 17.70 3.98
N SER A 155 3.21 17.17 3.53
CA SER A 155 3.71 17.35 2.15
C SER A 155 2.76 16.72 1.14
N LEU A 156 2.27 15.49 1.40
CA LEU A 156 1.27 14.83 0.58
C LEU A 156 -0.01 15.67 0.47
N HIS A 157 -0.53 16.12 1.61
CA HIS A 157 -1.77 16.89 1.65
C HIS A 157 -1.62 18.25 0.95
N ALA A 158 -0.50 18.94 1.15
CA ALA A 158 -0.23 20.22 0.53
C ALA A 158 -0.12 20.10 -1.00
N GLN A 159 0.55 19.05 -1.50
CA GLN A 159 0.74 18.83 -2.93
C GLN A 159 -0.58 18.66 -3.69
N PHE A 160 -1.60 18.06 -3.06
CA PHE A 160 -2.88 17.75 -3.70
C PHE A 160 -4.05 18.59 -3.16
N TRP A 161 -3.78 19.64 -2.36
CA TRP A 161 -4.84 20.46 -1.78
C TRP A 161 -5.70 21.11 -2.85
N GLN A 162 -6.98 20.72 -2.88
CA GLN A 162 -7.98 21.16 -3.88
C GLN A 162 -7.50 21.03 -5.35
N SER A 163 -6.73 20.00 -5.64
CA SER A 163 -6.16 19.77 -6.96
C SER A 163 -7.26 19.50 -8.00
N SER A 164 -7.19 20.21 -9.14
CA SER A 164 -8.05 19.93 -10.29
C SER A 164 -7.82 18.54 -10.92
N ARG A 165 -6.71 17.88 -10.60
CA ARG A 165 -6.41 16.52 -11.05
C ARG A 165 -7.44 15.50 -10.58
N PHE A 166 -8.14 15.73 -9.46
CA PHE A 166 -9.23 14.86 -9.02
C PHE A 166 -10.44 14.83 -9.95
N ALA A 167 -10.58 15.83 -10.82
CA ALA A 167 -11.59 15.83 -11.87
C ALA A 167 -11.07 15.29 -13.22
N THR A 168 -9.79 14.91 -13.32
CA THR A 168 -9.13 14.48 -14.56
C THR A 168 -8.38 13.15 -14.37
N ASP A 169 -7.06 13.17 -14.31
CA ASP A 169 -6.20 11.98 -14.26
C ASP A 169 -6.22 11.25 -12.92
N LEU A 170 -6.61 11.92 -11.82
CA LEU A 170 -6.79 11.31 -10.50
C LEU A 170 -8.26 11.05 -10.14
N ALA A 171 -9.18 11.07 -11.10
CA ALA A 171 -10.61 10.78 -10.86
C ALA A 171 -10.86 9.35 -10.35
N TRP A 172 -9.90 8.46 -10.51
CA TRP A 172 -9.95 7.09 -9.97
C TRP A 172 -9.65 7.00 -8.47
N VAL A 173 -9.03 8.03 -7.89
CA VAL A 173 -8.69 8.03 -6.47
C VAL A 173 -9.98 7.99 -5.66
N ALA A 174 -10.14 6.91 -4.89
CA ALA A 174 -11.35 6.70 -4.10
C ALA A 174 -11.54 7.82 -3.06
N THR A 175 -12.78 8.25 -2.88
CA THR A 175 -13.16 9.13 -1.79
C THR A 175 -13.63 8.30 -0.60
N PRO A 176 -13.74 8.86 0.63
CA PRO A 176 -14.32 8.14 1.77
C PRO A 176 -15.72 7.59 1.50
N ASN A 177 -16.43 8.18 0.55
CA ASN A 177 -17.84 7.89 0.24
C ASN A 177 -18.04 7.22 -1.13
N ALA A 178 -16.97 6.84 -1.81
CA ALA A 178 -17.04 6.18 -3.12
C ALA A 178 -15.78 5.35 -3.38
N GLY A 179 -15.94 4.27 -4.12
CA GLY A 179 -14.89 3.29 -4.42
C GLY A 179 -15.14 1.94 -3.76
N GLY A 180 -14.39 0.92 -4.17
CA GLY A 180 -14.60 -0.48 -3.77
C GLY A 180 -14.69 -0.69 -2.26
N MET A 181 -13.76 -0.11 -1.50
CA MET A 181 -13.74 -0.24 -0.03
C MET A 181 -14.93 0.42 0.64
N SER A 182 -15.36 1.61 0.19
CA SER A 182 -16.53 2.28 0.74
C SER A 182 -17.79 1.42 0.58
N GLY A 183 -17.98 0.81 -0.59
CA GLY A 183 -19.11 -0.10 -0.82
C GLY A 183 -19.07 -1.35 0.05
N ILE A 184 -17.90 -1.85 0.41
CA ILE A 184 -17.74 -2.97 1.34
C ILE A 184 -18.11 -2.53 2.76
N PHE A 185 -17.62 -1.38 3.20
CA PHE A 185 -17.96 -0.83 4.51
C PHE A 185 -19.45 -0.53 4.62
N GLU A 186 -20.08 0.06 3.62
CA GLU A 186 -21.53 0.31 3.62
C GLU A 186 -22.33 -0.99 3.79
N ARG A 187 -21.96 -2.06 3.07
CA ARG A 187 -22.71 -3.33 3.12
C ARG A 187 -22.43 -4.18 4.35
N HIS A 188 -21.20 -4.18 4.84
CA HIS A 188 -20.74 -5.16 5.82
C HIS A 188 -20.15 -4.55 7.08
N GLY A 189 -19.77 -3.26 7.06
CA GLY A 189 -19.01 -2.61 8.14
C GLY A 189 -19.75 -2.67 9.48
N LEU A 190 -21.02 -2.31 9.52
CA LEU A 190 -21.81 -2.37 10.75
C LEU A 190 -21.84 -3.78 11.36
N ALA A 191 -22.09 -4.80 10.53
CA ALA A 191 -22.15 -6.18 11.00
C ALA A 191 -20.78 -6.66 11.52
N ILE A 192 -19.70 -6.32 10.82
CA ILE A 192 -18.32 -6.66 11.21
C ILE A 192 -17.97 -5.99 12.54
N ILE A 193 -18.21 -4.68 12.67
CA ILE A 193 -17.87 -3.92 13.88
C ILE A 193 -18.71 -4.39 15.06
N SER A 194 -20.01 -4.59 14.87
CA SER A 194 -20.90 -5.11 15.93
C SER A 194 -20.46 -6.47 16.43
N ASP A 195 -20.05 -7.38 15.53
CA ASP A 195 -19.53 -8.68 15.91
C ASP A 195 -18.20 -8.56 16.67
N GLN A 196 -17.30 -7.70 16.24
CA GLN A 196 -16.04 -7.44 16.91
C GLN A 196 -16.22 -6.83 18.32
N VAL A 197 -17.14 -5.89 18.48
CA VAL A 197 -17.46 -5.32 19.80
C VAL A 197 -18.06 -6.39 20.70
N ARG A 198 -19.00 -7.18 20.20
CA ARG A 198 -19.64 -8.25 20.95
C ARG A 198 -18.65 -9.30 21.45
N ARG A 199 -17.64 -9.66 20.64
CA ARG A 199 -16.67 -10.73 20.95
C ARG A 199 -15.53 -10.28 21.87
N HIS A 200 -15.26 -8.99 21.97
CA HIS A 200 -14.09 -8.48 22.69
C HIS A 200 -14.49 -7.55 23.85
N PRO A 201 -14.37 -8.00 25.12
CA PRO A 201 -14.74 -7.20 26.30
C PRO A 201 -14.12 -5.81 26.32
N PHE A 202 -12.82 -5.69 25.98
CA PHE A 202 -12.16 -4.39 25.96
C PHE A 202 -12.79 -3.39 24.97
N LYS A 203 -13.37 -3.88 23.86
CA LYS A 203 -14.08 -3.00 22.91
C LYS A 203 -15.43 -2.54 23.46
N GLN A 204 -16.10 -3.40 24.25
CA GLN A 204 -17.32 -3.02 24.97
C GLN A 204 -17.01 -1.95 26.03
N GLU A 205 -15.94 -2.13 26.79
CA GLU A 205 -15.49 -1.15 27.77
C GLU A 205 -15.11 0.19 27.13
N LEU A 206 -14.53 0.15 25.92
CA LEU A 206 -14.14 1.35 25.15
C LEU A 206 -15.34 2.21 24.75
N ILE A 207 -16.45 1.58 24.32
CA ILE A 207 -17.63 2.31 23.85
C ILE A 207 -18.64 2.62 24.98
N ALA A 208 -18.60 1.88 26.08
CA ALA A 208 -19.55 2.05 27.19
C ALA A 208 -19.66 3.50 27.72
N PRO A 209 -18.56 4.27 27.87
CA PRO A 209 -18.63 5.66 28.34
C PRO A 209 -19.38 6.60 27.40
N LEU A 210 -19.55 6.23 26.12
CA LEU A 210 -20.25 7.05 25.14
C LEU A 210 -21.77 7.01 25.32
N GLY A 211 -22.30 6.01 26.03
CA GLY A 211 -23.73 5.82 26.24
C GLY A 211 -24.52 5.53 24.95
N LEU A 212 -23.85 5.14 23.88
CA LEU A 212 -24.41 4.88 22.55
C LEU A 212 -24.12 3.44 22.12
N GLY A 213 -25.02 2.84 21.36
CA GLY A 213 -24.82 1.56 20.70
C GLY A 213 -23.98 1.69 19.42
N VAL A 214 -23.47 0.56 18.93
CA VAL A 214 -22.69 0.52 17.66
C VAL A 214 -23.54 1.05 16.49
N ASP A 215 -24.83 0.74 16.45
CA ASP A 215 -25.75 1.18 15.40
C ASP A 215 -25.91 2.69 15.38
N GLU A 216 -26.01 3.32 16.57
CA GLU A 216 -26.11 4.76 16.71
C GLU A 216 -24.82 5.47 16.31
N LEU A 217 -23.68 4.90 16.70
CA LEU A 217 -22.35 5.41 16.28
C LEU A 217 -22.15 5.28 14.76
N TRP A 218 -22.60 4.17 14.18
CA TRP A 218 -22.54 3.97 12.73
C TRP A 218 -23.40 4.98 11.97
N ALA A 219 -24.62 5.23 12.45
CA ALA A 219 -25.50 6.24 11.87
C ALA A 219 -24.91 7.66 11.98
N ALA A 220 -24.28 7.97 13.11
CA ALA A 220 -23.59 9.25 13.29
C ALA A 220 -22.38 9.41 12.36
N LEU A 221 -21.61 8.33 12.12
CA LEU A 221 -20.50 8.31 11.15
C LEU A 221 -21.00 8.65 9.75
N ALA A 222 -22.09 8.04 9.29
CA ALA A 222 -22.68 8.31 7.98
C ALA A 222 -23.09 9.79 7.80
N VAL A 223 -23.62 10.42 8.86
CA VAL A 223 -23.93 11.86 8.85
C VAL A 223 -22.65 12.72 8.78
N ALA A 224 -21.62 12.35 9.54
CA ALA A 224 -20.34 13.05 9.52
C ALA A 224 -19.67 12.95 8.13
N GLU A 225 -19.65 11.77 7.52
CA GLU A 225 -19.13 11.56 6.16
C GLU A 225 -19.86 12.39 5.12
N GLN A 226 -21.18 12.50 5.23
CA GLN A 226 -21.96 13.38 4.35
C GLN A 226 -21.56 14.86 4.48
N SER A 227 -21.29 15.30 5.69
CA SER A 227 -20.81 16.67 5.95
C SER A 227 -19.42 16.91 5.34
N LEU A 228 -18.54 15.90 5.36
CA LEU A 228 -17.20 15.99 4.80
C LEU A 228 -17.18 16.07 3.26
N ARG A 229 -18.26 15.71 2.57
CA ARG A 229 -18.36 15.82 1.08
C ARG A 229 -18.21 17.27 0.58
N ALA A 230 -18.55 18.25 1.40
CA ALA A 230 -18.41 19.67 1.06
C ALA A 230 -17.08 20.27 1.54
N ALA A 231 -16.26 19.51 2.24
CA ALA A 231 -14.96 19.97 2.72
C ALA A 231 -13.92 20.05 1.58
N PRO A 232 -12.87 20.87 1.75
CA PRO A 232 -11.73 20.85 0.83
C PRO A 232 -11.14 19.44 0.72
N VAL A 233 -10.79 19.06 -0.49
CA VAL A 233 -10.25 17.71 -0.78
C VAL A 233 -8.75 17.75 -0.96
N THR A 234 -8.10 16.66 -0.54
CA THR A 234 -6.70 16.39 -0.84
C THR A 234 -6.46 14.88 -0.95
N ARG A 235 -5.28 14.46 -1.42
CA ARG A 235 -4.90 13.05 -1.36
C ARG A 235 -4.53 12.66 0.06
N LEU A 236 -5.21 11.66 0.60
CA LEU A 236 -4.90 11.04 1.88
C LEU A 236 -4.19 9.71 1.66
N HIS A 237 -3.33 9.32 2.59
CA HIS A 237 -2.80 7.94 2.64
C HIS A 237 -3.90 6.94 3.04
N ARG A 238 -4.79 7.35 3.92
CA ARG A 238 -5.96 6.64 4.48
C ARG A 238 -5.63 5.52 5.47
N ASP A 239 -4.40 5.00 5.48
CA ASP A 239 -3.95 3.96 6.42
C ASP A 239 -2.54 4.25 6.98
N ALA A 240 -2.28 5.51 7.32
CA ALA A 240 -0.97 5.97 7.82
C ALA A 240 -0.73 5.59 9.30
N HIS A 241 -1.00 4.34 9.67
CA HIS A 241 -0.58 3.86 10.98
C HIS A 241 0.93 3.57 11.01
N ILE A 242 1.50 3.51 12.20
CA ILE A 242 2.96 3.45 12.40
C ILE A 242 3.64 2.28 11.66
N ALA A 243 2.96 1.12 11.50
CA ALA A 243 3.53 -0.02 10.79
C ALA A 243 3.51 0.13 9.25
N ASN A 244 2.82 1.14 8.71
CA ASN A 244 2.86 1.51 7.29
C ASN A 244 3.82 2.69 7.05
N THR A 245 4.86 2.81 7.87
CA THR A 245 5.88 3.84 7.76
C THR A 245 7.29 3.25 7.81
N CYS A 246 8.26 4.03 7.40
CA CYS A 246 9.67 3.75 7.60
C CYS A 246 10.41 5.00 8.07
N LEU A 247 11.57 4.78 8.69
CA LEU A 247 12.46 5.84 9.18
C LEU A 247 13.85 5.59 8.61
N LEU A 248 14.41 6.57 7.94
CA LEU A 248 15.72 6.50 7.32
C LEU A 248 16.81 7.00 8.26
N PRO A 249 18.08 6.60 8.06
CA PRO A 249 19.22 7.03 8.91
C PRO A 249 19.46 8.53 8.94
N ASP A 250 19.05 9.26 7.91
CA ASP A 250 19.14 10.72 7.81
C ASP A 250 18.03 11.46 8.58
N GLY A 251 17.15 10.72 9.23
CA GLY A 251 16.02 11.25 9.99
C GLY A 251 14.73 11.44 9.16
N ALA A 252 14.75 11.15 7.86
CA ALA A 252 13.54 11.25 7.05
C ALA A 252 12.53 10.16 7.40
N GLY A 253 11.26 10.54 7.48
CA GLY A 253 10.14 9.60 7.53
C GLY A 253 9.71 9.19 6.12
N GLY A 254 9.12 8.00 5.97
CA GLY A 254 8.55 7.53 4.72
C GLY A 254 7.22 6.80 4.92
N LEU A 255 6.42 6.75 3.86
CA LEU A 255 5.09 6.14 3.83
C LEU A 255 5.07 4.89 2.96
N LEU A 256 4.40 3.84 3.44
CA LEU A 256 4.32 2.52 2.82
C LEU A 256 2.87 2.08 2.69
N ASP A 257 2.58 1.12 1.81
CA ASP A 257 1.27 0.45 1.70
C ASP A 257 0.14 1.39 1.24
N TRP A 258 0.10 1.66 -0.06
CA TRP A 258 -0.81 2.62 -0.70
C TRP A 258 -2.10 1.99 -1.22
N GLN A 259 -2.63 1.01 -0.53
CA GLN A 259 -3.81 0.22 -0.95
C GLN A 259 -5.16 0.93 -0.77
N LEU A 260 -5.24 2.05 -0.03
CA LEU A 260 -6.50 2.73 0.33
C LEU A 260 -6.63 4.15 -0.22
#